data_aa87ecc69b9cde51b4741ff31577f1ca
#
_entry.id   aa87ecc69b9cde51b4741ff31577f1ca
#
_cell.length_a   1.000
_cell.length_b   1.000
_cell.length_c   1.000
_cell.angle_alpha   90.00
_cell.angle_beta   90.00
_cell.angle_gamma   90.00
#
_symmetry.space_group_name_H-M   'P 1'
#
loop_
_entity.id
_entity.type
_entity.pdbx_description
1 polymer ?
#
loop_
_entity_poly.entity_id
_entity_poly.type
_entity_poly.pdbx_seq_one_letter_code
_entity_poly.pdbx_strand_id
1 'polypeptide(L)'
;MTKEYIFTSESVTEGHPDKMADQVSDAVLDYIIERDPQARVACETLLSNGFCVIAGELKTSAYAPMQEIAREVVREIGYTDAAFGFDYRSAAVLNGIGEQSPDINQGVDQESGDIGAGDQGLMFGYACKETPELMPLPISLAHKITAKLAEVRKNGTVPFLRPDGKAQVSVKYVDDKPVSIDTIVVSTQHDEDVTLEVLQEAVMKEVIEAVIPKELLSDDIVYHINPTGRFVIGGPQGDAGLTGRKIIVDTYGGSCPHGGGAFSGKDPTKVDRSAAYAARYVAKNLVAAGVAEKLTIQVAYAIGVVEPVSIMVDSHGTSSIDESKVEACVKELFDLSPAGIIKALDLLKPIYKKTAAYGHFGREDMGFSWEKTDRVEEIKKYLEL
;
A
#
# COMPACT_ATOMS: atom_id res chain seq x y z
N MET A 1 23.63 14.30 -23.46
CA MET A 1 23.42 15.26 -22.35
C MET A 1 22.99 14.43 -21.13
N THR A 2 23.68 14.56 -20.03
CA THR A 2 23.31 13.91 -18.76
C THR A 2 21.95 14.47 -18.30
N LYS A 3 20.99 13.60 -18.03
CA LYS A 3 19.67 13.98 -17.54
C LYS A 3 19.70 14.02 -16.02
N GLU A 4 19.51 15.20 -15.43
CA GLU A 4 19.41 15.35 -13.97
C GLU A 4 17.99 15.81 -13.58
N TYR A 5 17.45 15.24 -12.50
CA TYR A 5 16.17 15.66 -11.94
C TYR A 5 16.04 15.22 -10.48
N ILE A 6 15.10 15.82 -9.76
CA ILE A 6 14.69 15.41 -8.41
C ILE A 6 13.33 14.73 -8.52
N PHE A 7 13.18 13.57 -7.89
CA PHE A 7 11.91 12.87 -7.76
C PHE A 7 11.55 12.68 -6.30
N THR A 8 10.29 12.91 -5.98
CA THR A 8 9.79 12.95 -4.60
C THR A 8 8.64 11.98 -4.41
N SER A 9 8.67 11.23 -3.30
CA SER A 9 7.56 10.41 -2.83
C SER A 9 7.23 10.73 -1.39
N GLU A 10 5.97 10.51 -1.00
CA GLU A 10 5.51 10.65 0.38
C GLU A 10 4.95 9.35 0.93
N SER A 11 4.96 9.23 2.24
CA SER A 11 4.26 8.19 3.00
C SER A 11 3.64 8.78 4.26
N VAL A 12 2.73 8.02 4.87
CA VAL A 12 2.05 8.43 6.10
C VAL A 12 2.10 7.30 7.13
N THR A 13 2.00 7.66 8.41
CA THR A 13 1.95 6.67 9.50
C THR A 13 0.61 5.92 9.51
N GLU A 14 0.57 4.82 10.26
CA GLU A 14 -0.67 4.06 10.53
C GLU A 14 -1.76 4.90 11.21
N GLY A 15 -1.38 5.99 11.91
CA GLY A 15 -2.28 6.90 12.61
C GLY A 15 -2.80 8.06 11.76
N HIS A 16 -2.38 8.18 10.50
CA HIS A 16 -2.99 9.12 9.56
C HIS A 16 -4.45 8.72 9.28
N PRO A 17 -5.41 9.68 9.27
CA PRO A 17 -6.83 9.36 9.16
C PRO A 17 -7.22 8.45 7.99
N ASP A 18 -6.68 8.68 6.79
CA ASP A 18 -6.93 7.82 5.63
C ASP A 18 -6.40 6.41 5.85
N LYS A 19 -5.21 6.25 6.46
CA LYS A 19 -4.65 4.92 6.74
C LYS A 19 -5.33 4.21 7.91
N MET A 20 -5.89 4.96 8.85
CA MET A 20 -6.80 4.38 9.86
C MET A 20 -8.04 3.80 9.20
N ALA A 21 -8.63 4.52 8.23
CA ALA A 21 -9.79 4.05 7.48
C ALA A 21 -9.48 2.76 6.70
N ASP A 22 -8.34 2.71 6.01
CA ASP A 22 -7.86 1.52 5.30
C ASP A 22 -7.69 0.34 6.26
N GLN A 23 -7.08 0.54 7.42
CA GLN A 23 -6.87 -0.51 8.43
C GLN A 23 -8.18 -1.04 9.02
N VAL A 24 -9.18 -0.19 9.26
CA VAL A 24 -10.51 -0.62 9.72
C VAL A 24 -11.19 -1.46 8.66
N SER A 25 -11.20 -1.00 7.40
CA SER A 25 -11.82 -1.72 6.28
C SER A 25 -11.15 -3.08 6.03
N ASP A 26 -9.83 -3.17 6.10
CA ASP A 26 -9.10 -4.43 5.94
C ASP A 26 -9.20 -5.33 7.18
N ALA A 27 -9.36 -4.78 8.38
CA ALA A 27 -9.64 -5.60 9.57
C ALA A 27 -11.02 -6.26 9.51
N VAL A 28 -12.02 -5.57 8.96
CA VAL A 28 -13.35 -6.16 8.68
C VAL A 28 -13.22 -7.28 7.66
N LEU A 29 -12.47 -7.04 6.57
CA LEU A 29 -12.20 -8.06 5.55
C LEU A 29 -11.52 -9.29 6.15
N ASP A 30 -10.44 -9.12 6.90
CA ASP A 30 -9.70 -10.23 7.52
C ASP A 30 -10.59 -11.03 8.48
N TYR A 31 -11.38 -10.34 9.30
CA TYR A 31 -12.32 -11.00 10.23
C TYR A 31 -13.33 -11.89 9.50
N ILE A 32 -13.83 -11.42 8.36
CA ILE A 32 -14.81 -12.17 7.55
C ILE A 32 -14.14 -13.33 6.81
N ILE A 33 -13.03 -13.10 6.11
CA ILE A 33 -12.34 -14.15 5.32
C ILE A 33 -11.86 -15.30 6.22
N GLU A 34 -11.43 -15.02 7.43
CA GLU A 34 -11.04 -16.06 8.38
C GLU A 34 -12.17 -17.05 8.68
N ARG A 35 -13.43 -16.62 8.62
CA ARG A 35 -14.64 -17.38 8.94
C ARG A 35 -15.42 -17.85 7.73
N ASP A 36 -15.31 -17.12 6.63
CA ASP A 36 -15.97 -17.37 5.37
C ASP A 36 -15.03 -16.97 4.21
N PRO A 37 -14.11 -17.86 3.79
CA PRO A 37 -13.15 -17.54 2.72
C PRO A 37 -13.79 -17.23 1.37
N GLN A 38 -15.07 -17.59 1.16
CA GLN A 38 -15.81 -17.32 -0.07
C GLN A 38 -16.63 -16.03 -0.01
N ALA A 39 -16.52 -15.27 1.08
CA ALA A 39 -17.25 -14.02 1.24
C ALA A 39 -16.94 -13.02 0.13
N ARG A 40 -17.94 -12.19 -0.20
CA ARG A 40 -17.77 -11.01 -1.02
C ARG A 40 -17.83 -9.80 -0.10
N VAL A 41 -16.80 -8.97 -0.15
CA VAL A 41 -16.62 -7.84 0.75
C VAL A 41 -16.27 -6.59 -0.06
N ALA A 42 -17.04 -5.55 0.11
CA ALA A 42 -16.73 -4.19 -0.29
C ALA A 42 -17.02 -3.30 0.93
N CYS A 43 -15.99 -3.01 1.72
CA CYS A 43 -16.10 -2.29 2.99
C CYS A 43 -15.31 -1.00 2.94
N GLU A 44 -15.97 0.11 3.13
CA GLU A 44 -15.39 1.44 3.18
C GLU A 44 -15.58 2.06 4.56
N THR A 45 -14.62 2.86 4.99
CA THR A 45 -14.63 3.52 6.28
C THR A 45 -14.39 5.00 6.11
N LEU A 46 -15.17 5.81 6.82
CA LEU A 46 -14.95 7.24 6.99
C LEU A 46 -14.68 7.52 8.48
N LEU A 47 -13.61 8.25 8.75
CA LEU A 47 -13.24 8.74 10.07
C LEU A 47 -13.27 10.26 10.09
N SER A 48 -13.82 10.84 11.13
CA SER A 48 -13.78 12.28 11.35
C SER A 48 -13.87 12.57 12.85
N ASN A 49 -13.96 13.83 13.23
CA ASN A 49 -13.98 14.26 14.62
C ASN A 49 -15.04 13.51 15.45
N GLY A 50 -14.60 12.58 16.28
CA GLY A 50 -15.44 11.84 17.23
C GLY A 50 -16.27 10.68 16.65
N PHE A 51 -16.16 10.35 15.35
CA PHE A 51 -16.92 9.23 14.80
C PHE A 51 -16.19 8.43 13.71
N CYS A 52 -16.62 7.19 13.55
CA CYS A 52 -16.25 6.26 12.49
C CYS A 52 -17.53 5.74 11.83
N VAL A 53 -17.63 5.81 10.53
CA VAL A 53 -18.73 5.21 9.73
C VAL A 53 -18.13 4.09 8.91
N ILE A 54 -18.71 2.90 9.03
CA ILE A 54 -18.38 1.73 8.20
C ILE A 54 -19.57 1.52 7.26
N ALA A 55 -19.35 1.54 5.96
CA ALA A 55 -20.37 1.40 4.95
C ALA A 55 -19.91 0.45 3.84
N GLY A 56 -20.83 0.00 3.01
CA GLY A 56 -20.55 -0.90 1.89
C GLY A 56 -21.46 -2.10 1.87
N GLU A 57 -21.07 -3.16 1.15
CA GLU A 57 -21.90 -4.33 0.92
C GLU A 57 -21.12 -5.62 1.25
N LEU A 58 -21.80 -6.56 1.85
CA LEU A 58 -21.29 -7.90 2.18
C LEU A 58 -22.20 -8.99 1.65
N LYS A 59 -21.58 -10.10 1.19
CA LYS A 59 -22.23 -11.39 1.00
C LYS A 59 -21.41 -12.42 1.77
N THR A 60 -21.88 -12.78 2.96
CA THR A 60 -21.16 -13.70 3.86
C THR A 60 -22.12 -14.40 4.80
N SER A 61 -21.73 -15.59 5.26
CA SER A 61 -22.37 -16.30 6.34
C SER A 61 -21.87 -15.89 7.74
N ALA A 62 -20.76 -15.15 7.79
CA ALA A 62 -20.13 -14.74 9.04
C ALA A 62 -20.77 -13.47 9.62
N TYR A 63 -20.99 -13.46 10.94
CA TYR A 63 -21.33 -12.23 11.67
C TYR A 63 -20.04 -11.48 12.02
N ALA A 64 -19.92 -10.23 11.59
CA ALA A 64 -18.78 -9.37 11.92
C ALA A 64 -19.19 -8.26 12.92
N PRO A 65 -18.59 -8.21 14.12
CA PRO A 65 -18.86 -7.19 15.14
C PRO A 65 -18.14 -5.88 14.78
N MET A 66 -18.68 -5.11 13.82
CA MET A 66 -18.07 -3.94 13.22
C MET A 66 -17.52 -2.93 14.23
N GLN A 67 -18.29 -2.67 15.31
CA GLN A 67 -17.88 -1.71 16.33
C GLN A 67 -16.66 -2.18 17.12
N GLU A 68 -16.59 -3.46 17.43
CA GLU A 68 -15.47 -4.04 18.17
C GLU A 68 -14.21 -4.05 17.31
N ILE A 69 -14.35 -4.45 16.04
CA ILE A 69 -13.23 -4.46 15.06
C ILE A 69 -12.65 -3.04 14.90
N ALA A 70 -13.52 -2.04 14.67
CA ALA A 70 -13.03 -0.65 14.51
C ALA A 70 -12.34 -0.13 15.76
N ARG A 71 -12.92 -0.37 16.96
CA ARG A 71 -12.32 0.06 18.23
C ARG A 71 -10.97 -0.60 18.48
N GLU A 72 -10.84 -1.88 18.17
CA GLU A 72 -9.57 -2.59 18.34
C GLU A 72 -8.48 -2.02 17.43
N VAL A 73 -8.79 -1.76 16.15
CA VAL A 73 -7.85 -1.10 15.22
C VAL A 73 -7.41 0.26 15.75
N VAL A 74 -8.36 1.10 16.18
CA VAL A 74 -8.06 2.43 16.72
C VAL A 74 -7.19 2.35 17.98
N ARG A 75 -7.45 1.36 18.86
CA ARG A 75 -6.66 1.08 20.06
C ARG A 75 -5.22 0.66 19.72
N GLU A 76 -5.05 -0.27 18.78
CA GLU A 76 -3.74 -0.77 18.35
C GLU A 76 -2.87 0.30 17.69
N ILE A 77 -3.50 1.22 16.93
CA ILE A 77 -2.83 2.38 16.34
C ILE A 77 -2.32 3.31 17.44
N GLY A 78 -3.04 3.42 18.57
CA GLY A 78 -2.60 4.21 19.72
C GLY A 78 -3.45 5.43 20.02
N TYR A 79 -4.66 5.54 19.47
CA TYR A 79 -5.64 6.55 19.88
C TYR A 79 -6.36 6.08 21.14
N THR A 80 -5.67 6.16 22.27
CA THR A 80 -6.08 5.60 23.57
C THR A 80 -6.40 6.64 24.62
N ASP A 81 -6.22 7.92 24.29
CA ASP A 81 -6.50 9.05 25.17
C ASP A 81 -7.36 10.09 24.45
N ALA A 82 -8.39 10.60 25.16
CA ALA A 82 -9.25 11.65 24.65
C ALA A 82 -8.50 12.97 24.33
N ALA A 83 -7.36 13.20 24.98
CA ALA A 83 -6.48 14.33 24.70
C ALA A 83 -5.89 14.30 23.28
N PHE A 84 -5.89 13.14 22.61
CA PHE A 84 -5.47 13.00 21.21
C PHE A 84 -6.56 13.42 20.22
N GLY A 85 -7.75 13.84 20.72
CA GLY A 85 -8.86 14.30 19.91
C GLY A 85 -9.68 13.17 19.28
N PHE A 86 -9.23 11.93 19.40
CA PHE A 86 -9.92 10.71 19.00
C PHE A 86 -9.57 9.60 20.00
N ASP A 87 -10.56 8.83 20.46
CA ASP A 87 -10.35 7.78 21.46
C ASP A 87 -11.20 6.57 21.10
N TYR A 88 -10.60 5.39 21.07
CA TYR A 88 -11.26 4.13 20.73
C TYR A 88 -12.47 3.81 21.61
N ARG A 89 -12.54 4.31 22.86
CA ARG A 89 -13.64 4.09 23.80
C ARG A 89 -14.83 5.00 23.55
N SER A 90 -14.57 6.28 23.22
CA SER A 90 -15.57 7.34 23.17
C SER A 90 -16.06 7.67 21.75
N ALA A 91 -15.30 7.35 20.70
CA ALA A 91 -15.72 7.58 19.32
C ALA A 91 -17.02 6.82 19.00
N ALA A 92 -17.96 7.49 18.35
CA ALA A 92 -19.16 6.84 17.80
C ALA A 92 -18.78 5.95 16.63
N VAL A 93 -19.25 4.70 16.60
CA VAL A 93 -19.08 3.79 15.46
C VAL A 93 -20.44 3.49 14.86
N LEU A 94 -20.65 3.96 13.64
CA LEU A 94 -21.89 3.80 12.87
C LEU A 94 -21.70 2.69 11.85
N ASN A 95 -22.67 1.78 11.76
CA ASN A 95 -22.66 0.69 10.80
C ASN A 95 -23.76 0.93 9.75
N GLY A 96 -23.33 1.13 8.49
CA GLY A 96 -24.17 1.29 7.30
C GLY A 96 -23.96 0.16 6.28
N ILE A 97 -23.47 -1.00 6.72
CA ILE A 97 -23.28 -2.16 5.83
C ILE A 97 -24.62 -2.72 5.39
N GLY A 98 -24.76 -2.94 4.08
CA GLY A 98 -25.89 -3.60 3.44
C GLY A 98 -25.55 -4.96 2.86
N GLU A 99 -26.54 -5.64 2.28
CA GLU A 99 -26.33 -6.86 1.48
C GLU A 99 -25.91 -6.50 0.06
N GLN A 100 -25.02 -7.32 -0.54
CA GLN A 100 -24.58 -7.13 -1.92
C GLN A 100 -25.76 -7.29 -2.91
N SER A 101 -25.84 -6.38 -3.90
CA SER A 101 -26.83 -6.45 -4.98
C SER A 101 -26.78 -7.78 -5.74
N PRO A 102 -27.94 -8.46 -5.94
CA PRO A 102 -27.99 -9.66 -6.77
C PRO A 102 -27.48 -9.45 -8.20
N ASP A 103 -27.67 -8.25 -8.76
CA ASP A 103 -27.30 -7.93 -10.15
C ASP A 103 -25.78 -7.95 -10.35
N ILE A 104 -25.01 -7.47 -9.38
CA ILE A 104 -23.53 -7.51 -9.40
C ILE A 104 -23.04 -8.97 -9.35
N ASN A 105 -23.71 -9.80 -8.59
CA ASN A 105 -23.33 -11.18 -8.35
C ASN A 105 -23.41 -12.09 -9.60
N GLN A 106 -24.34 -11.79 -10.54
CA GLN A 106 -24.51 -12.55 -11.78
C GLN A 106 -23.31 -12.48 -12.73
N GLY A 107 -22.55 -11.37 -12.69
CA GLY A 107 -21.35 -11.20 -13.53
C GLY A 107 -20.09 -11.88 -12.98
N VAL A 108 -20.05 -12.13 -11.67
CA VAL A 108 -18.85 -12.66 -10.99
C VAL A 108 -18.87 -14.18 -10.88
N ASP A 109 -19.97 -14.75 -10.40
CA ASP A 109 -20.12 -16.21 -10.24
C ASP A 109 -20.74 -16.81 -11.51
N GLN A 110 -19.93 -17.34 -12.43
CA GLN A 110 -20.41 -17.93 -13.67
C GLN A 110 -20.95 -19.35 -13.46
N GLU A 111 -21.92 -19.77 -14.28
CA GLU A 111 -22.47 -21.14 -14.26
C GLU A 111 -21.40 -22.22 -14.54
N SER A 112 -20.31 -21.87 -15.24
CA SER A 112 -19.15 -22.74 -15.48
C SER A 112 -18.31 -23.02 -14.23
N GLY A 113 -18.49 -22.24 -13.16
CA GLY A 113 -17.63 -22.29 -11.96
C GLY A 113 -16.40 -21.36 -12.06
N ASP A 114 -16.24 -20.68 -13.18
CA ASP A 114 -15.19 -19.65 -13.35
C ASP A 114 -15.59 -18.35 -12.65
N ILE A 115 -14.59 -17.56 -12.26
CA ILE A 115 -14.80 -16.23 -11.67
C ILE A 115 -14.48 -15.20 -12.74
N GLY A 116 -15.50 -14.49 -13.22
CA GLY A 116 -15.33 -13.33 -14.08
C GLY A 116 -14.85 -12.11 -13.27
N ALA A 117 -14.21 -11.15 -13.93
CA ALA A 117 -13.85 -9.89 -13.28
C ALA A 117 -15.10 -9.19 -12.75
N GLY A 118 -15.06 -8.78 -11.47
CA GLY A 118 -16.20 -8.13 -10.80
C GLY A 118 -16.46 -6.70 -11.27
N ASP A 119 -15.51 -6.11 -12.00
CA ASP A 119 -15.61 -4.78 -12.59
C ASP A 119 -14.71 -4.67 -13.83
N GLN A 120 -14.91 -3.63 -14.62
CA GLN A 120 -13.94 -3.15 -15.59
C GLN A 120 -12.84 -2.37 -14.86
N GLY A 121 -11.62 -2.39 -15.40
CA GLY A 121 -10.55 -1.59 -14.81
C GLY A 121 -9.20 -1.88 -15.46
N LEU A 122 -8.21 -1.08 -15.08
CA LEU A 122 -6.82 -1.27 -15.46
C LEU A 122 -5.93 -1.17 -14.22
N MET A 123 -4.96 -2.05 -14.11
CA MET A 123 -4.05 -2.16 -12.97
C MET A 123 -2.62 -2.14 -13.46
N PHE A 124 -1.74 -1.58 -12.66
CA PHE A 124 -0.33 -1.50 -12.96
C PHE A 124 0.51 -2.26 -11.94
N GLY A 125 1.54 -2.93 -12.44
CA GLY A 125 2.65 -3.44 -11.64
C GLY A 125 3.95 -2.78 -12.04
N TYR A 126 4.86 -2.62 -11.08
CA TYR A 126 6.16 -2.00 -11.31
C TYR A 126 7.24 -2.68 -10.47
N ALA A 127 8.44 -2.72 -10.99
CA ALA A 127 9.65 -3.07 -10.26
C ALA A 127 10.85 -2.32 -10.87
N CYS A 128 11.84 -2.00 -10.04
CA CYS A 128 13.10 -1.39 -10.46
C CYS A 128 14.23 -1.78 -9.52
N LYS A 129 15.48 -1.78 -10.01
CA LYS A 129 16.68 -2.16 -9.24
C LYS A 129 17.25 -1.02 -8.39
N GLU A 130 16.39 -0.19 -7.79
CA GLU A 130 16.84 0.93 -6.95
C GLU A 130 17.03 0.51 -5.48
N THR A 131 16.31 -0.53 -5.04
CA THR A 131 16.41 -1.09 -3.69
C THR A 131 16.46 -2.62 -3.77
N PRO A 132 16.92 -3.30 -2.70
CA PRO A 132 16.91 -4.78 -2.66
C PRO A 132 15.53 -5.39 -2.88
N GLU A 133 14.49 -4.72 -2.40
CA GLU A 133 13.08 -5.14 -2.54
C GLU A 133 12.52 -4.88 -3.96
N LEU A 134 13.34 -4.34 -4.87
CA LEU A 134 12.97 -3.93 -6.24
C LEU A 134 11.85 -2.88 -6.25
N MET A 135 11.98 -1.88 -5.37
CA MET A 135 11.08 -0.74 -5.22
C MET A 135 11.80 0.58 -5.54
N PRO A 136 11.06 1.64 -5.94
CA PRO A 136 11.64 2.97 -6.06
C PRO A 136 12.18 3.47 -4.71
N LEU A 137 13.37 4.05 -4.73
CA LEU A 137 14.07 4.51 -3.52
C LEU A 137 13.29 5.56 -2.71
N PRO A 138 12.68 6.61 -3.33
CA PRO A 138 11.99 7.65 -2.56
C PRO A 138 10.84 7.12 -1.71
N ILE A 139 9.96 6.28 -2.29
CA ILE A 139 8.82 5.70 -1.55
C ILE A 139 9.28 4.68 -0.51
N SER A 140 10.29 3.87 -0.81
CA SER A 140 10.86 2.92 0.16
C SER A 140 11.39 3.63 1.40
N LEU A 141 12.14 4.73 1.22
CA LEU A 141 12.64 5.53 2.33
C LEU A 141 11.52 6.24 3.10
N ALA A 142 10.53 6.80 2.41
CA ALA A 142 9.38 7.45 3.05
C ALA A 142 8.58 6.46 3.92
N HIS A 143 8.38 5.22 3.45
CA HIS A 143 7.76 4.14 4.26
C HIS A 143 8.60 3.78 5.48
N LYS A 144 9.91 3.63 5.33
CA LYS A 144 10.81 3.31 6.44
C LYS A 144 10.79 4.40 7.52
N ILE A 145 10.77 5.68 7.14
CA ILE A 145 10.67 6.80 8.09
C ILE A 145 9.32 6.75 8.83
N THR A 146 8.20 6.60 8.13
CA THR A 146 6.87 6.59 8.77
C THR A 146 6.64 5.36 9.65
N ALA A 147 7.15 4.20 9.26
CA ALA A 147 7.14 3.00 10.08
C ALA A 147 7.99 3.18 11.35
N LYS A 148 9.17 3.81 11.23
CA LYS A 148 10.05 4.08 12.37
C LYS A 148 9.45 5.09 13.35
N LEU A 149 8.74 6.11 12.87
CA LEU A 149 7.97 7.02 13.75
C LEU A 149 6.99 6.25 14.64
N ALA A 150 6.23 5.32 14.05
CA ALA A 150 5.29 4.49 14.82
C ALA A 150 6.01 3.53 15.77
N GLU A 151 7.11 2.93 15.36
CA GLU A 151 7.93 2.03 16.19
C GLU A 151 8.45 2.73 17.43
N VAL A 152 9.15 3.88 17.28
CA VAL A 152 9.76 4.60 18.42
C VAL A 152 8.71 5.21 19.35
N ARG A 153 7.51 5.51 18.85
CA ARG A 153 6.37 5.89 19.65
C ARG A 153 5.85 4.72 20.50
N LYS A 154 5.57 3.58 19.84
CA LYS A 154 4.96 2.41 20.47
C LYS A 154 5.87 1.73 21.50
N ASN A 155 7.20 1.69 21.25
CA ASN A 155 8.16 1.10 22.17
C ASN A 155 8.61 2.06 23.28
N GLY A 156 8.16 3.34 23.26
CA GLY A 156 8.47 4.34 24.25
C GLY A 156 9.86 4.99 24.14
N THR A 157 10.59 4.76 23.05
CA THR A 157 11.87 5.45 22.79
C THR A 157 11.65 6.96 22.64
N VAL A 158 10.58 7.36 21.95
CA VAL A 158 10.15 8.77 21.84
C VAL A 158 8.68 8.87 22.29
N PRO A 159 8.44 8.90 23.62
CA PRO A 159 7.09 8.71 24.19
C PRO A 159 6.13 9.88 23.94
N PHE A 160 6.65 11.04 23.58
CA PHE A 160 5.86 12.25 23.29
C PHE A 160 5.34 12.32 21.84
N LEU A 161 5.65 11.34 20.99
CA LEU A 161 5.03 11.24 19.65
C LEU A 161 3.59 10.74 19.77
N ARG A 162 2.71 11.30 18.93
CA ARG A 162 1.33 10.86 18.75
C ARG A 162 1.18 10.12 17.41
N PRO A 163 0.03 9.43 17.17
CA PRO A 163 -0.07 8.48 16.07
C PRO A 163 0.03 9.07 14.66
N ASP A 164 -0.42 10.31 14.43
CA ASP A 164 -0.45 10.91 13.09
C ASP A 164 0.91 11.44 12.66
N GLY A 165 1.24 11.23 11.39
CA GLY A 165 2.48 11.74 10.82
C GLY A 165 2.63 11.43 9.34
N LYS A 166 3.54 12.18 8.71
CA LYS A 166 3.89 12.07 7.29
C LYS A 166 5.38 12.19 7.09
N ALA A 167 5.90 11.53 6.07
CA ALA A 167 7.27 11.74 5.60
C ALA A 167 7.28 11.89 4.08
N GLN A 168 8.17 12.74 3.58
CA GLN A 168 8.43 12.95 2.17
C GLN A 168 9.93 12.89 1.95
N VAL A 169 10.35 12.18 0.91
CA VAL A 169 11.77 12.04 0.54
C VAL A 169 11.95 12.43 -0.92
N SER A 170 12.83 13.39 -1.16
CA SER A 170 13.26 13.85 -2.48
C SER A 170 14.64 13.28 -2.77
N VAL A 171 14.76 12.59 -3.89
CA VAL A 171 16.01 11.95 -4.34
C VAL A 171 16.46 12.57 -5.65
N LYS A 172 17.74 12.89 -5.74
CA LYS A 172 18.38 13.34 -6.99
C LYS A 172 18.72 12.13 -7.85
N TYR A 173 18.35 12.20 -9.12
CA TYR A 173 18.65 11.22 -10.15
C TYR A 173 19.60 11.79 -11.19
N VAL A 174 20.51 10.95 -11.65
CA VAL A 174 21.39 11.21 -12.79
C VAL A 174 21.30 10.03 -13.75
N ASP A 175 20.91 10.31 -14.99
CA ASP A 175 20.68 9.29 -16.02
C ASP A 175 19.77 8.13 -15.49
N ASP A 176 18.66 8.51 -14.87
CA ASP A 176 17.64 7.64 -14.29
C ASP A 176 18.14 6.71 -13.16
N LYS A 177 19.27 7.03 -12.53
CA LYS A 177 19.79 6.33 -11.33
C LYS A 177 19.76 7.25 -10.12
N PRO A 178 19.29 6.78 -8.97
CA PRO A 178 19.33 7.56 -7.73
C PRO A 178 20.77 7.74 -7.27
N VAL A 179 21.17 8.98 -6.93
CA VAL A 179 22.56 9.31 -6.56
C VAL A 179 22.68 9.90 -5.15
N SER A 180 21.71 10.65 -4.68
CA SER A 180 21.74 11.26 -3.35
C SER A 180 20.32 11.66 -2.91
N ILE A 181 20.14 11.81 -1.60
CA ILE A 181 18.95 12.46 -1.05
C ILE A 181 19.16 13.97 -1.13
N ASP A 182 18.14 14.70 -1.57
CA ASP A 182 18.10 16.15 -1.65
C ASP A 182 17.40 16.75 -0.43
N THR A 183 16.18 16.26 -0.14
CA THR A 183 15.35 16.83 0.94
C THR A 183 14.59 15.71 1.67
N ILE A 184 14.49 15.83 2.98
CA ILE A 184 13.62 15.01 3.84
C ILE A 184 12.67 15.92 4.60
N VAL A 185 11.37 15.69 4.45
CA VAL A 185 10.32 16.37 5.22
C VAL A 185 9.66 15.36 6.15
N VAL A 186 9.56 15.68 7.43
CA VAL A 186 8.82 14.89 8.42
C VAL A 186 7.86 15.81 9.17
N SER A 187 6.58 15.45 9.18
CA SER A 187 5.58 16.09 10.03
C SER A 187 4.99 15.04 10.95
N THR A 188 5.14 15.21 12.25
CA THR A 188 4.65 14.23 13.23
C THR A 188 3.90 14.91 14.36
N GLN A 189 2.75 14.33 14.71
CA GLN A 189 1.94 14.76 15.84
C GLN A 189 2.69 14.48 17.15
N HIS A 190 2.60 15.40 18.11
CA HIS A 190 3.33 15.32 19.38
C HIS A 190 2.53 15.89 20.55
N ASP A 191 2.98 15.62 21.77
CA ASP A 191 2.43 16.19 22.99
C ASP A 191 2.63 17.70 23.06
N GLU A 192 1.71 18.39 23.75
CA GLU A 192 1.68 19.86 23.84
C GLU A 192 2.91 20.44 24.54
N ASP A 193 3.46 19.73 25.52
CA ASP A 193 4.54 20.19 26.38
C ASP A 193 5.95 20.05 25.76
N VAL A 194 6.04 19.49 24.55
CA VAL A 194 7.33 19.26 23.87
C VAL A 194 7.72 20.49 23.06
N THR A 195 8.98 20.94 23.24
CA THR A 195 9.52 22.01 22.40
C THR A 195 9.90 21.50 21.01
N LEU A 196 9.92 22.39 20.04
CA LEU A 196 10.26 22.04 18.65
C LEU A 196 11.69 21.48 18.54
N GLU A 197 12.63 22.04 19.29
CA GLU A 197 14.04 21.63 19.28
C GLU A 197 14.19 20.18 19.77
N VAL A 198 13.54 19.81 20.87
CA VAL A 198 13.55 18.45 21.43
C VAL A 198 12.92 17.45 20.44
N LEU A 199 11.81 17.85 19.81
CA LEU A 199 11.15 17.04 18.79
C LEU A 199 12.07 16.82 17.59
N GLN A 200 12.69 17.89 17.07
CA GLN A 200 13.56 17.81 15.89
C GLN A 200 14.80 16.94 16.14
N GLU A 201 15.44 17.10 17.30
CA GLU A 201 16.59 16.27 17.70
C GLU A 201 16.21 14.79 17.80
N ALA A 202 15.08 14.47 18.44
CA ALA A 202 14.62 13.09 18.59
C ALA A 202 14.25 12.47 17.23
N VAL A 203 13.52 13.18 16.36
CA VAL A 203 13.17 12.67 15.02
C VAL A 203 14.41 12.48 14.16
N MET A 204 15.37 13.41 14.21
CA MET A 204 16.63 13.26 13.47
C MET A 204 17.34 11.98 13.89
N LYS A 205 17.64 11.83 15.18
CA LYS A 205 18.46 10.76 15.71
C LYS A 205 17.77 9.40 15.71
N GLU A 206 16.53 9.33 16.24
CA GLU A 206 15.85 8.07 16.50
C GLU A 206 15.04 7.57 15.31
N VAL A 207 14.80 8.42 14.30
CA VAL A 207 13.99 8.07 13.12
C VAL A 207 14.81 8.17 11.84
N ILE A 208 15.29 9.37 11.46
CA ILE A 208 15.93 9.58 10.15
C ILE A 208 17.27 8.84 10.08
N GLU A 209 18.19 9.10 10.99
CA GLU A 209 19.52 8.47 11.02
C GLU A 209 19.46 6.96 11.28
N ALA A 210 18.36 6.47 11.91
CA ALA A 210 18.17 5.05 12.18
C ALA A 210 17.75 4.22 10.95
N VAL A 211 17.15 4.86 9.93
CA VAL A 211 16.59 4.15 8.76
C VAL A 211 17.24 4.52 7.43
N ILE A 212 17.83 5.70 7.32
CA ILE A 212 18.51 6.12 6.09
C ILE A 212 19.90 5.46 6.04
N PRO A 213 20.25 4.75 4.96
CA PRO A 213 21.59 4.21 4.75
C PRO A 213 22.65 5.32 4.86
N LYS A 214 23.75 5.03 5.57
CA LYS A 214 24.80 6.04 5.84
C LYS A 214 25.43 6.61 4.59
N GLU A 215 25.52 5.83 3.54
CA GLU A 215 26.03 6.23 2.23
C GLU A 215 25.13 7.25 1.48
N LEU A 216 23.86 7.36 1.89
CA LEU A 216 22.91 8.35 1.36
C LEU A 216 22.80 9.59 2.25
N LEU A 217 23.36 9.56 3.47
CA LEU A 217 23.43 10.72 4.35
C LEU A 217 24.60 11.62 3.93
N SER A 218 24.32 12.90 3.69
CA SER A 218 25.33 13.93 3.37
C SER A 218 24.99 15.22 4.09
N ASP A 219 25.97 16.11 4.22
CA ASP A 219 25.79 17.43 4.84
C ASP A 219 24.93 18.38 3.99
N ASP A 220 24.68 18.02 2.72
CA ASP A 220 23.91 18.84 1.77
C ASP A 220 22.39 18.58 1.85
N ILE A 221 21.95 17.58 2.63
CA ILE A 221 20.51 17.27 2.75
C ILE A 221 19.77 18.39 3.49
N VAL A 222 18.67 18.83 2.89
CA VAL A 222 17.76 19.78 3.56
C VAL A 222 16.73 19.02 4.39
N TYR A 223 16.70 19.30 5.69
CA TYR A 223 15.75 18.71 6.62
C TYR A 223 14.65 19.68 7.01
N HIS A 224 13.39 19.26 6.87
CA HIS A 224 12.21 19.96 7.36
C HIS A 224 11.45 19.10 8.36
N ILE A 225 11.71 19.25 9.65
CA ILE A 225 11.03 18.51 10.70
C ILE A 225 10.04 19.45 11.39
N ASN A 226 8.74 19.15 11.28
CA ASN A 226 7.63 20.00 11.72
C ASN A 226 7.83 21.48 11.33
N PRO A 227 7.98 21.81 10.03
CA PRO A 227 8.36 23.16 9.59
C PRO A 227 7.31 24.23 9.95
N THR A 228 6.07 23.83 10.22
CA THR A 228 5.01 24.73 10.70
C THR A 228 5.05 24.92 12.22
N GLY A 229 5.97 24.25 12.92
CA GLY A 229 6.11 24.27 14.37
C GLY A 229 5.21 23.26 15.06
N ARG A 230 4.15 23.73 15.72
CA ARG A 230 3.25 22.90 16.54
C ARG A 230 2.34 21.99 15.69
N PHE A 231 2.34 20.67 16.01
CA PHE A 231 1.41 19.69 15.45
C PHE A 231 0.83 18.81 16.57
N VAL A 232 -0.03 19.39 17.40
CA VAL A 232 -0.71 18.72 18.53
C VAL A 232 -2.10 18.20 18.12
N ILE A 233 -2.85 19.00 17.33
CA ILE A 233 -4.13 18.58 16.77
C ILE A 233 -3.84 17.81 15.47
N GLY A 234 -4.19 16.54 15.44
CA GLY A 234 -3.99 15.63 14.31
C GLY A 234 -4.96 14.47 14.34
N GLY A 235 -4.71 13.46 13.50
CA GLY A 235 -5.61 12.33 13.36
C GLY A 235 -7.00 12.75 12.87
N PRO A 236 -8.06 11.95 13.16
CA PRO A 236 -9.44 12.24 12.71
C PRO A 236 -10.02 13.55 13.24
N GLN A 237 -9.42 14.16 14.27
CA GLN A 237 -9.79 15.48 14.74
C GLN A 237 -9.28 16.58 13.80
N GLY A 238 -8.08 16.42 13.24
CA GLY A 238 -7.45 17.41 12.38
C GLY A 238 -7.95 17.34 10.94
N ASP A 239 -8.17 16.14 10.42
CA ASP A 239 -8.60 15.90 9.04
C ASP A 239 -9.45 14.63 8.96
N ALA A 240 -10.40 14.60 8.04
CA ALA A 240 -11.22 13.41 7.80
C ALA A 240 -10.43 12.36 7.00
N GLY A 241 -10.59 11.09 7.39
CA GLY A 241 -10.02 9.94 6.69
C GLY A 241 -11.07 9.14 5.94
N LEU A 242 -10.68 8.60 4.78
CA LEU A 242 -11.51 7.71 3.98
C LEU A 242 -10.65 6.57 3.42
N THR A 243 -11.28 5.38 3.32
CA THR A 243 -10.68 4.24 2.64
C THR A 243 -10.33 4.58 1.20
N GLY A 244 -9.12 4.21 0.76
CA GLY A 244 -8.69 4.35 -0.63
C GLY A 244 -8.26 5.76 -1.04
N ARG A 245 -7.92 6.65 -0.12
CA ARG A 245 -7.42 8.00 -0.44
C ARG A 245 -5.90 8.13 -0.43
N LYS A 246 -5.16 7.05 -0.22
CA LYS A 246 -3.69 7.01 -0.21
C LYS A 246 -3.12 6.00 -1.21
N ILE A 247 -3.80 5.85 -2.37
CA ILE A 247 -3.49 4.84 -3.38
C ILE A 247 -2.07 4.94 -3.96
N ILE A 248 -1.49 6.13 -4.01
CA ILE A 248 -0.12 6.33 -4.48
C ILE A 248 0.89 5.93 -3.40
N VAL A 249 0.58 6.21 -2.12
CA VAL A 249 1.35 5.71 -0.95
C VAL A 249 1.28 4.19 -0.89
N ASP A 250 0.13 3.60 -1.18
CA ASP A 250 -0.08 2.15 -1.17
C ASP A 250 0.72 1.41 -2.25
N THR A 251 1.14 2.10 -3.31
CA THR A 251 1.78 1.51 -4.49
C THR A 251 3.24 1.96 -4.66
N TYR A 252 3.54 2.81 -5.62
CA TYR A 252 4.92 3.09 -6.05
C TYR A 252 5.35 4.55 -5.85
N GLY A 253 4.61 5.35 -5.07
CA GLY A 253 4.97 6.73 -4.75
C GLY A 253 5.04 7.67 -5.96
N GLY A 254 4.33 7.34 -7.04
CA GLY A 254 4.30 8.13 -8.27
C GLY A 254 5.31 7.70 -9.34
N SER A 255 6.16 6.71 -9.08
CA SER A 255 7.14 6.19 -10.06
C SER A 255 6.51 5.35 -11.18
N CYS A 256 5.24 4.97 -11.01
CA CYS A 256 4.46 4.19 -11.97
C CYS A 256 3.06 4.80 -12.09
N PRO A 257 2.41 4.73 -13.26
CA PRO A 257 0.99 5.05 -13.40
C PRO A 257 0.13 4.25 -12.43
N HIS A 258 -1.07 4.74 -12.15
CA HIS A 258 -2.06 4.07 -11.29
C HIS A 258 -3.40 3.98 -11.99
N GLY A 259 -4.09 2.85 -11.87
CA GLY A 259 -5.40 2.63 -12.50
C GLY A 259 -6.57 3.32 -11.78
N GLY A 260 -6.34 3.82 -10.55
CA GLY A 260 -7.35 4.51 -9.74
C GLY A 260 -8.08 3.62 -8.73
N GLY A 261 -7.99 2.30 -8.84
CA GLY A 261 -8.63 1.37 -7.92
C GLY A 261 -7.98 1.34 -6.53
N ALA A 262 -8.76 1.51 -5.48
CA ALA A 262 -8.33 1.32 -4.10
C ALA A 262 -8.29 -0.17 -3.74
N PHE A 263 -7.42 -0.54 -2.78
CA PHE A 263 -7.23 -1.93 -2.35
C PHE A 263 -8.03 -2.27 -1.09
N SER A 264 -7.87 -1.48 -0.03
CA SER A 264 -8.42 -1.78 1.30
C SER A 264 -9.93 -1.95 1.29
N GLY A 265 -10.41 -2.92 2.07
CA GLY A 265 -11.82 -3.25 2.19
C GLY A 265 -12.39 -4.13 1.07
N LYS A 266 -11.60 -4.48 0.06
CA LYS A 266 -12.01 -5.31 -1.09
C LYS A 266 -11.48 -6.73 -0.94
N ASP A 267 -12.38 -7.74 -1.07
CA ASP A 267 -11.97 -9.14 -1.17
C ASP A 267 -11.26 -9.44 -2.50
N PRO A 268 -10.50 -10.56 -2.61
CA PRO A 268 -9.63 -10.82 -3.75
C PRO A 268 -10.35 -11.10 -5.09
N THR A 269 -11.67 -11.20 -5.14
CA THR A 269 -12.40 -11.25 -6.40
C THR A 269 -12.45 -9.89 -7.10
N LYS A 270 -12.18 -8.79 -6.39
CA LYS A 270 -12.05 -7.46 -6.94
C LYS A 270 -10.66 -7.30 -7.57
N VAL A 271 -10.63 -7.24 -8.90
CA VAL A 271 -9.39 -7.16 -9.69
C VAL A 271 -8.58 -5.89 -9.40
N ASP A 272 -9.21 -4.81 -8.93
CA ASP A 272 -8.51 -3.62 -8.45
C ASP A 272 -7.38 -3.98 -7.47
N ARG A 273 -7.63 -4.93 -6.57
CA ARG A 273 -6.66 -5.38 -5.59
C ARG A 273 -5.85 -6.58 -6.10
N SER A 274 -6.50 -7.66 -6.45
CA SER A 274 -5.84 -8.93 -6.79
C SER A 274 -4.96 -8.82 -8.04
N ALA A 275 -5.43 -8.15 -9.09
CA ALA A 275 -4.65 -7.97 -10.30
C ALA A 275 -3.51 -6.95 -10.13
N ALA A 276 -3.64 -5.94 -9.26
CA ALA A 276 -2.51 -5.08 -8.91
C ALA A 276 -1.40 -5.87 -8.18
N TYR A 277 -1.77 -6.79 -7.28
CA TYR A 277 -0.80 -7.70 -6.64
C TYR A 277 -0.16 -8.66 -7.64
N ALA A 278 -0.95 -9.24 -8.55
CA ALA A 278 -0.43 -10.10 -9.62
C ALA A 278 0.51 -9.32 -10.57
N ALA A 279 0.14 -8.10 -10.94
CA ALA A 279 0.99 -7.25 -11.77
C ALA A 279 2.32 -6.92 -11.08
N ARG A 280 2.31 -6.65 -9.75
CA ARG A 280 3.55 -6.51 -8.96
C ARG A 280 4.37 -7.80 -8.99
N TYR A 281 3.76 -8.93 -8.77
CA TYR A 281 4.43 -10.24 -8.79
C TYR A 281 5.11 -10.50 -10.13
N VAL A 282 4.42 -10.24 -11.25
CA VAL A 282 4.98 -10.38 -12.61
C VAL A 282 6.15 -9.42 -12.81
N ALA A 283 5.97 -8.12 -12.55
CA ALA A 283 7.01 -7.11 -12.75
C ALA A 283 8.25 -7.43 -11.92
N LYS A 284 8.07 -7.84 -10.65
CA LYS A 284 9.18 -8.19 -9.77
C LYS A 284 9.97 -9.40 -10.27
N ASN A 285 9.30 -10.46 -10.70
CA ASN A 285 9.95 -11.65 -11.25
C ASN A 285 10.70 -11.35 -12.55
N LEU A 286 10.15 -10.52 -13.45
CA LEU A 286 10.82 -10.12 -14.69
C LEU A 286 12.09 -9.30 -14.42
N VAL A 287 12.05 -8.32 -13.51
CA VAL A 287 13.23 -7.53 -13.13
C VAL A 287 14.25 -8.39 -12.40
N ALA A 288 13.82 -9.27 -11.49
CA ALA A 288 14.71 -10.20 -10.80
C ALA A 288 15.37 -11.21 -11.77
N ALA A 289 14.68 -11.64 -12.83
CA ALA A 289 15.23 -12.49 -13.88
C ALA A 289 16.26 -11.77 -14.77
N GLY A 290 16.38 -10.43 -14.66
CA GLY A 290 17.31 -9.65 -15.47
C GLY A 290 16.75 -9.20 -16.81
N VAL A 291 15.45 -9.27 -17.03
CA VAL A 291 14.78 -8.83 -18.26
C VAL A 291 14.96 -7.33 -18.49
N ALA A 292 14.92 -6.52 -17.42
CA ALA A 292 15.08 -5.07 -17.47
C ALA A 292 15.63 -4.53 -16.14
N GLU A 293 16.14 -3.29 -16.13
CA GLU A 293 16.49 -2.58 -14.90
C GLU A 293 15.24 -2.01 -14.18
N LYS A 294 14.23 -1.63 -14.96
CA LYS A 294 12.90 -1.21 -14.49
C LYS A 294 11.84 -1.65 -15.49
N LEU A 295 10.66 -2.00 -14.99
CA LEU A 295 9.61 -2.53 -15.85
C LEU A 295 8.23 -2.16 -15.26
N THR A 296 7.36 -1.67 -16.15
CA THR A 296 5.93 -1.48 -15.89
C THR A 296 5.14 -2.55 -16.65
N ILE A 297 4.15 -3.14 -15.99
CA ILE A 297 3.11 -3.95 -16.64
C ILE A 297 1.74 -3.32 -16.39
N GLN A 298 0.92 -3.25 -17.43
CA GLN A 298 -0.50 -2.93 -17.33
C GLN A 298 -1.33 -4.16 -17.65
N VAL A 299 -2.35 -4.41 -16.84
CA VAL A 299 -3.36 -5.46 -17.08
C VAL A 299 -4.72 -4.80 -17.04
N ALA A 300 -5.60 -5.09 -18.01
CA ALA A 300 -6.95 -4.53 -18.07
C ALA A 300 -8.00 -5.64 -18.12
N TYR A 301 -9.15 -5.38 -17.48
CA TYR A 301 -10.28 -6.31 -17.40
C TYR A 301 -11.58 -5.65 -17.86
N ALA A 302 -12.50 -6.48 -18.34
CA ALA A 302 -13.90 -6.10 -18.57
C ALA A 302 -14.78 -6.90 -17.59
N ILE A 303 -15.85 -6.27 -17.12
CA ILE A 303 -16.80 -6.91 -16.19
C ILE A 303 -17.31 -8.23 -16.75
N GLY A 304 -17.33 -9.28 -15.94
CA GLY A 304 -17.81 -10.61 -16.30
C GLY A 304 -16.89 -11.42 -17.25
N VAL A 305 -15.77 -10.85 -17.69
CA VAL A 305 -14.79 -11.55 -18.54
C VAL A 305 -13.72 -12.21 -17.67
N VAL A 306 -13.37 -13.46 -17.96
CA VAL A 306 -12.39 -14.25 -17.18
C VAL A 306 -10.96 -13.80 -17.50
N GLU A 307 -10.63 -13.73 -18.79
CA GLU A 307 -9.28 -13.37 -19.22
C GLU A 307 -9.08 -11.85 -19.27
N PRO A 308 -7.86 -11.35 -19.01
CA PRO A 308 -7.54 -9.94 -19.24
C PRO A 308 -7.81 -9.55 -20.70
N VAL A 309 -8.43 -8.38 -20.91
CA VAL A 309 -8.68 -7.85 -22.27
C VAL A 309 -7.39 -7.30 -22.90
N SER A 310 -6.41 -6.92 -22.09
CA SER A 310 -5.08 -6.52 -22.57
C SER A 310 -4.01 -6.71 -21.50
N ILE A 311 -2.80 -7.01 -21.97
CA ILE A 311 -1.56 -6.99 -21.19
C ILE A 311 -0.55 -6.18 -21.98
N MET A 312 0.09 -5.20 -21.36
CA MET A 312 1.14 -4.37 -21.95
C MET A 312 2.34 -4.35 -21.02
N VAL A 313 3.54 -4.45 -21.59
CA VAL A 313 4.82 -4.34 -20.88
C VAL A 313 5.58 -3.15 -21.43
N ASP A 314 6.15 -2.34 -20.55
CA ASP A 314 7.09 -1.25 -20.88
C ASP A 314 8.36 -1.43 -20.05
N SER A 315 9.46 -1.71 -20.71
CA SER A 315 10.78 -1.84 -20.13
C SER A 315 11.50 -0.50 -19.96
N HIS A 316 10.88 0.61 -20.31
CA HIS A 316 11.46 1.96 -20.32
C HIS A 316 12.79 2.05 -21.08
N GLY A 317 12.95 1.23 -22.12
CA GLY A 317 14.18 1.15 -22.90
C GLY A 317 15.37 0.54 -22.16
N THR A 318 15.15 -0.14 -21.04
CA THR A 318 16.22 -0.78 -20.25
C THR A 318 16.38 -2.28 -20.52
N SER A 319 15.56 -2.85 -21.41
CA SER A 319 15.66 -4.23 -21.86
C SER A 319 16.34 -4.32 -23.22
N SER A 320 17.09 -5.40 -23.45
CA SER A 320 17.58 -5.80 -24.77
C SER A 320 16.62 -6.79 -25.47
N ILE A 321 15.57 -7.24 -24.77
CA ILE A 321 14.57 -8.19 -25.25
C ILE A 321 13.40 -7.40 -25.81
N ASP A 322 12.86 -7.85 -26.93
CA ASP A 322 11.66 -7.28 -27.52
C ASP A 322 10.46 -7.43 -26.55
N GLU A 323 9.75 -6.33 -26.29
CA GLU A 323 8.64 -6.31 -25.33
C GLU A 323 7.51 -7.27 -25.72
N SER A 324 7.29 -7.53 -27.01
CA SER A 324 6.33 -8.54 -27.48
C SER A 324 6.69 -9.95 -27.04
N LYS A 325 7.98 -10.28 -26.93
CA LYS A 325 8.43 -11.57 -26.37
C LYS A 325 8.23 -11.64 -24.87
N VAL A 326 8.43 -10.52 -24.16
CA VAL A 326 8.17 -10.43 -22.72
C VAL A 326 6.68 -10.57 -22.45
N GLU A 327 5.80 -9.94 -23.23
CA GLU A 327 4.35 -10.10 -23.13
C GLU A 327 3.92 -11.55 -23.39
N ALA A 328 4.49 -12.23 -24.38
CA ALA A 328 4.22 -13.64 -24.66
C ALA A 328 4.66 -14.53 -23.47
N CYS A 329 5.83 -14.24 -22.89
CA CYS A 329 6.30 -14.93 -21.68
C CYS A 329 5.33 -14.75 -20.51
N VAL A 330 4.82 -13.54 -20.30
CA VAL A 330 3.83 -13.25 -19.23
C VAL A 330 2.55 -14.09 -19.46
N LYS A 331 2.01 -14.08 -20.66
CA LYS A 331 0.78 -14.84 -21.01
C LYS A 331 0.95 -16.34 -20.84
N GLU A 332 2.14 -16.88 -21.10
CA GLU A 332 2.43 -18.31 -20.98
C GLU A 332 2.66 -18.74 -19.52
N LEU A 333 3.37 -17.94 -18.76
CA LEU A 333 3.83 -18.34 -17.43
C LEU A 333 2.90 -17.90 -16.28
N PHE A 334 2.01 -16.92 -16.48
CA PHE A 334 1.18 -16.36 -15.41
C PHE A 334 -0.30 -16.42 -15.78
N ASP A 335 -1.06 -17.15 -14.98
CA ASP A 335 -2.52 -17.13 -15.08
C ASP A 335 -3.05 -15.84 -14.41
N LEU A 336 -3.42 -14.87 -15.25
CA LEU A 336 -3.94 -13.59 -14.82
C LEU A 336 -5.48 -13.53 -14.80
N SER A 337 -6.17 -14.67 -14.91
CA SER A 337 -7.60 -14.74 -14.59
C SER A 337 -7.83 -14.48 -13.09
N PRO A 338 -8.97 -13.92 -12.65
CA PRO A 338 -9.24 -13.68 -11.23
C PRO A 338 -9.05 -14.93 -10.37
N ALA A 339 -9.53 -16.10 -10.81
CA ALA A 339 -9.36 -17.37 -10.11
C ALA A 339 -7.89 -17.81 -10.06
N GLY A 340 -7.17 -17.67 -11.18
CA GLY A 340 -5.74 -17.97 -11.28
C GLY A 340 -4.91 -17.15 -10.33
N ILE A 341 -5.15 -15.83 -10.26
CA ILE A 341 -4.49 -14.92 -9.34
C ILE A 341 -4.74 -15.30 -7.88
N ILE A 342 -6.01 -15.51 -7.51
CA ILE A 342 -6.40 -15.89 -6.14
C ILE A 342 -5.65 -17.16 -5.71
N LYS A 343 -5.60 -18.14 -6.58
CA LYS A 343 -4.91 -19.43 -6.35
C LYS A 343 -3.39 -19.26 -6.28
N ALA A 344 -2.80 -18.58 -7.26
CA ALA A 344 -1.35 -18.43 -7.36
C ALA A 344 -0.76 -17.63 -6.18
N LEU A 345 -1.47 -16.59 -5.72
CA LEU A 345 -1.06 -15.72 -4.64
C LEU A 345 -1.66 -16.09 -3.27
N ASP A 346 -2.47 -17.17 -3.21
CA ASP A 346 -3.06 -17.67 -1.95
C ASP A 346 -3.82 -16.61 -1.17
N LEU A 347 -4.72 -15.90 -1.85
CA LEU A 347 -5.36 -14.67 -1.33
C LEU A 347 -6.60 -14.90 -0.44
N LEU A 348 -7.06 -16.15 -0.24
CA LEU A 348 -8.20 -16.46 0.63
C LEU A 348 -7.80 -16.60 2.10
N LYS A 349 -6.90 -15.74 2.59
CA LYS A 349 -6.37 -15.74 3.95
C LYS A 349 -6.48 -14.35 4.58
N PRO A 350 -6.55 -14.25 5.92
CA PRO A 350 -6.61 -12.96 6.63
C PRO A 350 -5.22 -12.31 6.68
N ILE A 351 -4.81 -11.68 5.57
CA ILE A 351 -3.49 -11.04 5.39
C ILE A 351 -3.61 -9.54 5.12
N TYR A 352 -4.82 -9.01 5.00
CA TYR A 352 -5.07 -7.71 4.41
C TYR A 352 -4.83 -6.52 5.35
N LYS A 353 -5.20 -6.60 6.62
CA LYS A 353 -4.92 -5.55 7.62
C LYS A 353 -3.43 -5.19 7.65
N LYS A 354 -2.55 -6.18 7.50
CA LYS A 354 -1.10 -5.97 7.50
C LYS A 354 -0.60 -5.15 6.30
N THR A 355 -1.36 -5.11 5.20
CA THR A 355 -1.01 -4.33 4.01
C THR A 355 -1.41 -2.86 4.12
N ALA A 356 -2.39 -2.55 4.97
CA ALA A 356 -3.09 -1.27 5.00
C ALA A 356 -2.27 -0.07 5.51
N ALA A 357 -1.02 -0.25 5.92
CA ALA A 357 -0.09 0.81 6.27
C ALA A 357 1.31 0.49 5.76
N TYR A 358 2.09 1.54 5.42
CA TYR A 358 3.49 1.44 4.97
C TYR A 358 3.67 0.77 3.60
N GLY A 359 2.66 0.86 2.73
CA GLY A 359 2.66 0.32 1.38
C GLY A 359 2.29 -1.16 1.28
N HIS A 360 1.74 -1.55 0.15
CA HIS A 360 1.38 -2.94 -0.16
C HIS A 360 2.53 -3.71 -0.82
N PHE A 361 3.55 -3.01 -1.33
CA PHE A 361 4.66 -3.57 -2.08
C PHE A 361 6.02 -3.32 -1.40
N GLY A 362 7.01 -4.18 -1.73
CA GLY A 362 8.37 -4.09 -1.19
C GLY A 362 8.50 -4.55 0.26
N ARG A 363 7.58 -5.38 0.75
CA ARG A 363 7.55 -5.85 2.14
C ARG A 363 7.76 -7.37 2.21
N GLU A 364 8.95 -7.81 1.83
CA GLU A 364 9.34 -9.22 1.83
C GLU A 364 9.35 -9.82 3.25
N ASP A 365 9.70 -9.02 4.25
CA ASP A 365 9.67 -9.36 5.68
C ASP A 365 8.30 -9.81 6.18
N MET A 366 7.22 -9.37 5.54
CA MET A 366 5.85 -9.75 5.88
C MET A 366 5.41 -11.07 5.25
N GLY A 367 6.21 -11.65 4.35
CA GLY A 367 5.92 -12.91 3.67
C GLY A 367 4.78 -12.85 2.66
N PHE A 368 4.50 -11.68 2.11
CA PHE A 368 3.47 -11.52 1.07
C PHE A 368 3.82 -12.30 -0.18
N SER A 369 2.85 -13.05 -0.71
CA SER A 369 3.04 -13.96 -1.86
C SER A 369 3.44 -13.23 -3.15
N TRP A 370 2.96 -12.01 -3.35
CA TRP A 370 3.29 -11.19 -4.53
C TRP A 370 4.69 -10.56 -4.49
N GLU A 371 5.42 -10.72 -3.38
CA GLU A 371 6.83 -10.31 -3.28
C GLU A 371 7.81 -11.46 -3.56
N LYS A 372 7.33 -12.68 -3.81
CA LYS A 372 8.19 -13.82 -4.18
C LYS A 372 8.81 -13.64 -5.56
N THR A 373 10.02 -14.19 -5.72
CA THR A 373 10.75 -14.22 -7.00
C THR A 373 10.96 -15.67 -7.49
N ASP A 374 9.97 -16.51 -7.27
CA ASP A 374 10.00 -17.95 -7.51
C ASP A 374 9.79 -18.38 -8.98
N ARG A 375 9.52 -17.41 -9.88
CA ARG A 375 9.36 -17.67 -11.33
C ARG A 375 10.60 -17.28 -12.15
N VAL A 376 11.67 -16.83 -11.50
CA VAL A 376 12.89 -16.31 -12.18
C VAL A 376 13.49 -17.33 -13.13
N GLU A 377 13.66 -18.58 -12.72
CA GLU A 377 14.30 -19.61 -13.55
C GLU A 377 13.43 -20.02 -14.75
N GLU A 378 12.11 -20.01 -14.60
CA GLU A 378 11.18 -20.28 -15.69
C GLU A 378 11.21 -19.16 -16.74
N ILE A 379 11.26 -17.90 -16.29
CA ILE A 379 11.38 -16.71 -17.14
C ILE A 379 12.70 -16.75 -17.93
N LYS A 380 13.82 -17.01 -17.26
CA LYS A 380 15.12 -17.12 -17.91
C LYS A 380 15.13 -18.20 -18.97
N LYS A 381 14.57 -19.36 -18.66
CA LYS A 381 14.46 -20.47 -19.63
C LYS A 381 13.60 -20.12 -20.83
N TYR A 382 12.46 -19.44 -20.62
CA TYR A 382 11.56 -19.03 -21.70
C TYR A 382 12.18 -17.98 -22.62
N LEU A 383 12.88 -17.01 -22.05
CA LEU A 383 13.49 -15.89 -22.75
C LEU A 383 14.96 -16.15 -23.19
N GLU A 384 15.49 -17.33 -22.88
CA GLU A 384 16.88 -17.75 -23.22
C GLU A 384 17.94 -16.80 -22.63
N LEU A 385 17.77 -16.40 -21.35
CA LEU A 385 18.66 -15.51 -20.59
C LEU A 385 19.75 -16.27 -19.81
#